data_3807de79f8691adbf7a10ab6789f3152
#
_entry.id   3807de79f8691adbf7a10ab6789f3152
#
_cell.length_a   1.000
_cell.length_b   1.000
_cell.length_c   1.000
_cell.angle_alpha   90.00
_cell.angle_beta   90.00
_cell.angle_gamma   90.00
#
_symmetry.space_group_name_H-M   'P 1'
#
loop_
_entity.id
_entity.type
_entity.pdbx_description
1 polymer ?
#
loop_
_entity_poly.entity_id
_entity_poly.type
_entity_poly.pdbx_seq_one_letter_code
_entity_poly.pdbx_strand_id
1 'polypeptide(L)'
;RAKYVPKGGPDGGDGGRGGHVILRTNPQYWTLIHLKYQKHVRAEHGEKGGGSLTHGANGKDVYLKVPLGTIVRSTEDESILMELTQPGQEYVLCRGGRGGLGNNHFKSATHQTPRYAQPGEPGTEGWFVLELKLLADVGLVGFPNAGKSTLLSSVSAARPRIADYPFTTLEPQLGIVACHDDKSFVMADIPGIIEGAHEGKGLGLRFLRHIERNSVLLFMIPSDSPDIGAEYKVLIKELKLYKPELLDKQRILAVSKADLLDGQSEKSLRRHFPRTLPVILISSVTGRGIPELKDLLWNALLTQ
;
A
#
# COMPACT_ATOMS: atom_id res chain seq x y z
N ARG A 1 -21.48 55.72 2.23
CA ARG A 1 -21.61 56.12 0.81
C ARG A 1 -20.25 56.70 0.37
N ALA A 2 -19.67 56.12 -0.68
CA ALA A 2 -18.42 56.64 -1.27
C ALA A 2 -18.74 57.58 -2.43
N LYS A 3 -17.76 58.41 -2.84
CA LYS A 3 -17.85 59.42 -3.89
C LYS A 3 -18.24 58.75 -5.18
N TYR A 4 -18.79 58.23 -5.77
CA TYR A 4 -19.25 57.52 -6.98
C TYR A 4 -20.12 56.28 -6.72
N VAL A 5 -20.56 56.05 -5.46
CA VAL A 5 -21.50 54.98 -5.11
C VAL A 5 -22.69 55.56 -4.39
N PRO A 6 -23.61 56.22 -5.11
CA PRO A 6 -24.75 56.99 -4.51
C PRO A 6 -25.70 56.07 -3.72
N LYS A 7 -25.79 54.81 -4.06
CA LYS A 7 -26.60 53.82 -3.35
C LYS A 7 -25.81 52.95 -2.36
N GLY A 8 -24.59 53.35 -1.99
CA GLY A 8 -23.69 52.57 -1.18
C GLY A 8 -24.39 51.62 -0.22
N GLY A 9 -23.86 50.43 -0.05
CA GLY A 9 -24.38 49.39 0.81
C GLY A 9 -23.25 48.45 1.21
N PRO A 10 -23.54 47.39 1.95
CA PRO A 10 -22.55 46.38 2.26
C PRO A 10 -22.16 45.64 0.98
N ASP A 11 -20.87 45.58 0.72
CA ASP A 11 -20.30 45.01 -0.50
C ASP A 11 -19.22 43.92 -0.21
N GLY A 12 -19.10 43.50 1.05
CA GLY A 12 -18.16 42.43 1.44
C GLY A 12 -18.63 41.09 0.92
N GLY A 13 -17.73 40.41 0.19
CA GLY A 13 -17.91 39.05 -0.24
C GLY A 13 -17.59 38.05 0.88
N ASP A 14 -17.95 36.80 0.66
CA ASP A 14 -17.70 35.70 1.61
C ASP A 14 -16.25 35.21 1.55
N GLY A 15 -15.77 34.64 2.64
CA GLY A 15 -14.54 33.91 2.66
C GLY A 15 -14.67 32.56 1.95
N GLY A 16 -13.59 32.08 1.36
CA GLY A 16 -13.49 30.72 0.83
C GLY A 16 -13.41 29.68 1.96
N ARG A 17 -13.88 28.46 1.69
CA ARG A 17 -13.69 27.35 2.62
C ARG A 17 -12.23 26.92 2.66
N GLY A 18 -11.79 26.33 3.78
CA GLY A 18 -10.53 25.61 3.84
C GLY A 18 -10.58 24.29 3.03
N GLY A 19 -9.43 23.82 2.56
CA GLY A 19 -9.30 22.54 1.89
C GLY A 19 -9.51 21.38 2.85
N HIS A 20 -9.92 20.23 2.32
CA HIS A 20 -10.04 18.97 3.04
C HIS A 20 -8.76 18.15 2.96
N VAL A 21 -8.51 17.30 3.95
CA VAL A 21 -7.52 16.22 3.86
C VAL A 21 -8.29 14.93 3.58
N ILE A 22 -8.02 14.31 2.45
CA ILE A 22 -8.79 13.18 1.92
C ILE A 22 -7.84 12.00 1.70
N LEU A 23 -8.20 10.85 2.24
CA LEU A 23 -7.57 9.58 1.88
C LEU A 23 -8.22 9.07 0.59
N ARG A 24 -7.39 8.62 -0.35
CA ARG A 24 -7.86 8.01 -1.60
C ARG A 24 -7.11 6.71 -1.83
N THR A 25 -7.83 5.62 -2.01
CA THR A 25 -7.22 4.34 -2.35
C THR A 25 -6.63 4.37 -3.75
N ASN A 26 -5.41 3.83 -3.87
CA ASN A 26 -4.75 3.65 -5.14
C ASN A 26 -4.18 2.22 -5.21
N PRO A 27 -4.60 1.40 -6.17
CA PRO A 27 -4.13 0.03 -6.33
C PRO A 27 -2.64 -0.09 -6.66
N GLN A 28 -1.99 1.00 -7.09
CA GLN A 28 -0.54 1.02 -7.34
C GLN A 28 0.30 1.19 -6.07
N TYR A 29 -0.33 1.46 -4.93
CA TYR A 29 0.35 1.56 -3.63
C TYR A 29 0.11 0.28 -2.84
N TRP A 30 1.20 -0.39 -2.44
CA TRP A 30 1.16 -1.66 -1.70
C TRP A 30 1.52 -1.48 -0.23
N THR A 31 2.10 -0.35 0.14
CA THR A 31 2.49 -0.05 1.53
C THR A 31 2.23 1.40 1.89
N LEU A 32 2.28 1.70 3.19
CA LEU A 32 2.18 3.06 3.75
C LEU A 32 3.55 3.73 3.95
N ILE A 33 4.63 3.17 3.39
CA ILE A 33 6.00 3.63 3.71
C ILE A 33 6.24 5.09 3.33
N HIS A 34 5.61 5.58 2.25
CA HIS A 34 5.71 6.96 1.79
C HIS A 34 5.14 7.96 2.81
N LEU A 35 4.13 7.54 3.61
CA LEU A 35 3.54 8.37 4.67
C LEU A 35 4.38 8.39 5.95
N LYS A 36 5.33 7.47 6.12
CA LYS A 36 6.23 7.42 7.29
C LYS A 36 7.01 8.72 7.48
N TYR A 37 7.37 9.37 6.37
CA TYR A 37 8.15 10.61 6.37
C TYR A 37 7.27 11.87 6.28
N GLN A 38 5.97 11.73 5.99
CA GLN A 38 5.01 12.82 5.87
C GLN A 38 4.01 12.80 7.04
N LYS A 39 4.52 13.05 8.25
CA LYS A 39 3.72 12.98 9.48
C LYS A 39 2.72 14.12 9.65
N HIS A 40 2.98 15.26 9.04
CA HIS A 40 2.12 16.42 9.10
C HIS A 40 1.61 16.77 7.72
N VAL A 41 0.30 16.78 7.59
CA VAL A 41 -0.38 17.10 6.33
C VAL A 41 -1.32 18.27 6.59
N ARG A 42 -1.24 19.29 5.76
CA ARG A 42 -2.09 20.48 5.86
C ARG A 42 -2.70 20.77 4.50
N ALA A 43 -4.00 20.99 4.47
CA ALA A 43 -4.69 21.52 3.31
C ALA A 43 -4.58 23.07 3.28
N GLU A 44 -4.82 23.66 2.12
CA GLU A 44 -4.75 25.11 1.95
C GLU A 44 -5.88 25.81 2.72
N HIS A 45 -5.58 26.97 3.26
CA HIS A 45 -6.61 27.84 3.84
C HIS A 45 -7.44 28.49 2.73
N GLY A 46 -8.71 28.73 3.01
CA GLY A 46 -9.52 29.58 2.16
C GLY A 46 -9.07 31.06 2.25
N GLU A 47 -9.26 31.78 1.16
CA GLU A 47 -8.93 33.20 1.10
C GLU A 47 -10.06 34.05 1.72
N LYS A 48 -9.69 35.23 2.17
CA LYS A 48 -10.66 36.19 2.70
C LYS A 48 -11.49 36.79 1.57
N GLY A 49 -12.76 37.01 1.82
CA GLY A 49 -13.60 37.82 0.93
C GLY A 49 -13.14 39.28 0.86
N GLY A 50 -13.33 39.88 -0.27
CA GLY A 50 -12.98 41.28 -0.55
C GLY A 50 -14.23 42.18 -0.71
N GLY A 51 -13.99 43.46 -1.02
CA GLY A 51 -15.02 44.39 -1.43
C GLY A 51 -15.62 44.07 -2.79
N SER A 52 -16.63 44.81 -3.18
CA SER A 52 -17.34 44.62 -4.46
C SER A 52 -17.92 43.23 -4.67
N LEU A 53 -18.34 42.59 -3.57
CA LEU A 53 -18.87 41.21 -3.52
C LEU A 53 -17.88 40.12 -4.02
N THR A 54 -16.58 40.39 -3.94
CA THR A 54 -15.57 39.43 -4.33
C THR A 54 -15.46 38.34 -3.27
N HIS A 55 -15.81 37.09 -3.61
CA HIS A 55 -15.65 35.94 -2.73
C HIS A 55 -14.19 35.49 -2.73
N GLY A 56 -13.71 35.06 -1.56
CA GLY A 56 -12.39 34.43 -1.43
C GLY A 56 -12.35 33.06 -2.10
N ALA A 57 -11.21 32.71 -2.68
CA ALA A 57 -11.01 31.40 -3.27
C ALA A 57 -11.04 30.30 -2.19
N ASN A 58 -11.59 29.14 -2.55
CA ASN A 58 -11.54 27.97 -1.69
C ASN A 58 -10.11 27.40 -1.64
N GLY A 59 -9.67 26.98 -0.45
CA GLY A 59 -8.43 26.24 -0.30
C GLY A 59 -8.50 24.89 -1.02
N LYS A 60 -7.39 24.47 -1.60
CA LYS A 60 -7.28 23.19 -2.31
C LYS A 60 -7.29 22.02 -1.34
N ASP A 61 -7.99 20.98 -1.74
CA ASP A 61 -8.00 19.71 -1.00
C ASP A 61 -6.68 18.97 -1.21
N VAL A 62 -6.23 18.24 -0.17
CA VAL A 62 -5.03 17.41 -0.22
C VAL A 62 -5.45 15.95 -0.22
N TYR A 63 -4.94 15.20 -1.19
CA TYR A 63 -5.20 13.78 -1.33
C TYR A 63 -3.99 12.96 -0.88
N LEU A 64 -4.19 12.15 0.15
CA LEU A 64 -3.23 11.14 0.59
C LEU A 64 -3.57 9.81 -0.06
N LYS A 65 -2.67 9.33 -0.89
CA LYS A 65 -2.84 8.03 -1.56
C LYS A 65 -2.49 6.91 -0.58
N VAL A 66 -3.38 5.96 -0.43
CA VAL A 66 -3.21 4.81 0.46
C VAL A 66 -3.53 3.51 -0.28
N PRO A 67 -2.90 2.38 0.08
CA PRO A 67 -3.23 1.08 -0.50
C PRO A 67 -4.62 0.59 -0.09
N LEU A 68 -5.13 -0.37 -0.85
CA LEU A 68 -6.34 -1.11 -0.51
C LEU A 68 -6.14 -1.88 0.80
N GLY A 69 -7.17 -1.96 1.64
CA GLY A 69 -7.11 -2.60 2.96
C GLY A 69 -6.52 -1.71 4.05
N THR A 70 -6.40 -0.40 3.81
CA THR A 70 -6.00 0.56 4.84
C THR A 70 -7.16 0.80 5.80
N ILE A 71 -6.89 0.60 7.10
CA ILE A 71 -7.79 0.92 8.20
C ILE A 71 -7.37 2.26 8.79
N VAL A 72 -8.35 3.11 9.02
CA VAL A 72 -8.19 4.40 9.70
C VAL A 72 -8.69 4.25 11.13
N ARG A 73 -7.83 4.51 12.11
CA ARG A 73 -8.20 4.53 13.53
C ARG A 73 -8.06 5.93 14.12
N SER A 74 -8.95 6.26 15.02
CA SER A 74 -8.78 7.41 15.90
C SER A 74 -7.67 7.12 16.92
N THR A 75 -6.85 8.14 17.24
CA THR A 75 -5.86 8.05 18.33
C THR A 75 -6.48 8.26 19.70
N GLU A 76 -7.69 8.81 19.79
CA GLU A 76 -8.35 9.15 21.05
C GLU A 76 -8.96 7.92 21.72
N ASP A 77 -9.64 7.08 20.94
CA ASP A 77 -10.41 5.94 21.41
C ASP A 77 -10.05 4.62 20.72
N GLU A 78 -9.03 4.61 19.88
CA GLU A 78 -8.59 3.47 19.06
C GLU A 78 -9.69 2.87 18.16
N SER A 79 -10.84 3.54 18.04
CA SER A 79 -11.95 3.07 17.23
C SER A 79 -11.59 3.06 15.74
N ILE A 80 -12.17 2.10 15.02
CA ILE A 80 -12.05 2.05 13.56
C ILE A 80 -13.03 3.06 12.98
N LEU A 81 -12.50 4.10 12.34
CA LEU A 81 -13.29 5.13 11.66
C LEU A 81 -13.73 4.69 10.26
N MET A 82 -12.82 4.00 9.54
CA MET A 82 -13.08 3.54 8.19
C MET A 82 -12.13 2.42 7.78
N GLU A 83 -12.60 1.51 6.95
CA GLU A 83 -11.80 0.52 6.23
C GLU A 83 -11.92 0.78 4.72
N LEU A 84 -10.79 1.03 4.07
CA LEU A 84 -10.72 1.40 2.65
C LEU A 84 -10.40 0.14 1.82
N THR A 85 -11.43 -0.48 1.24
CA THR A 85 -11.32 -1.77 0.56
C THR A 85 -11.54 -1.72 -0.95
N GLN A 86 -12.09 -0.61 -1.48
CA GLN A 86 -12.44 -0.49 -2.90
C GLN A 86 -11.45 0.44 -3.63
N PRO A 87 -11.09 0.14 -4.89
CA PRO A 87 -10.26 1.03 -5.69
C PRO A 87 -10.91 2.40 -5.90
N GLY A 88 -10.13 3.48 -5.75
CA GLY A 88 -10.63 4.85 -5.90
C GLY A 88 -11.56 5.33 -4.78
N GLN A 89 -11.75 4.55 -3.71
CA GLN A 89 -12.55 4.95 -2.57
C GLN A 89 -11.91 6.15 -1.87
N GLU A 90 -12.74 7.12 -1.50
CA GLU A 90 -12.31 8.32 -0.78
C GLU A 90 -12.91 8.38 0.62
N TYR A 91 -12.12 8.89 1.56
CA TYR A 91 -12.57 9.18 2.91
C TYR A 91 -12.02 10.54 3.35
N VAL A 92 -12.91 11.44 3.77
CA VAL A 92 -12.51 12.76 4.28
C VAL A 92 -12.01 12.58 5.71
N LEU A 93 -10.69 12.62 5.88
CA LEU A 93 -10.04 12.46 7.18
C LEU A 93 -10.22 13.70 8.05
N CYS A 94 -9.98 14.89 7.48
CA CYS A 94 -10.21 16.17 8.13
C CYS A 94 -10.97 17.11 7.20
N ARG A 95 -12.00 17.72 7.73
CA ARG A 95 -12.80 18.70 6.99
C ARG A 95 -12.20 20.09 7.11
N GLY A 96 -12.08 20.80 5.99
CA GLY A 96 -11.73 22.20 6.00
C GLY A 96 -12.81 23.05 6.66
N GLY A 97 -12.39 24.14 7.25
CA GLY A 97 -13.30 25.08 7.89
C GLY A 97 -14.23 25.78 6.89
N ARG A 98 -15.35 26.23 7.37
CA ARG A 98 -16.31 27.00 6.57
C ARG A 98 -15.85 28.45 6.44
N GLY A 99 -15.93 29.01 5.24
CA GLY A 99 -15.68 30.44 5.03
C GLY A 99 -16.69 31.31 5.77
N GLY A 100 -16.25 32.45 6.24
CA GLY A 100 -17.13 33.46 6.87
C GLY A 100 -18.07 34.11 5.88
N LEU A 101 -19.16 34.64 6.37
CA LEU A 101 -20.14 35.39 5.56
C LEU A 101 -19.83 36.89 5.56
N GLY A 102 -19.80 37.46 4.37
CA GLY A 102 -19.63 38.91 4.19
C GLY A 102 -20.78 39.74 4.74
N ASN A 103 -20.54 41.02 4.97
CA ASN A 103 -21.54 41.89 5.55
C ASN A 103 -22.80 42.05 4.67
N ASN A 104 -22.73 41.75 3.39
CA ASN A 104 -23.88 41.77 2.48
C ASN A 104 -24.99 40.77 2.87
N HIS A 105 -24.65 39.62 3.50
CA HIS A 105 -25.62 38.65 3.97
C HIS A 105 -26.52 39.16 5.09
N PHE A 106 -26.05 40.16 5.85
CA PHE A 106 -26.74 40.70 7.01
C PHE A 106 -27.58 41.95 6.68
N LYS A 107 -27.71 42.25 5.39
CA LYS A 107 -28.56 43.34 4.93
C LYS A 107 -30.04 42.99 5.10
N SER A 108 -30.80 43.89 5.75
CA SER A 108 -32.22 43.75 5.93
C SER A 108 -32.94 45.08 5.67
N ALA A 109 -34.29 45.09 5.65
CA ALA A 109 -35.08 46.28 5.45
C ALA A 109 -34.79 47.37 6.51
N THR A 110 -34.55 46.92 7.75
CA THR A 110 -34.24 47.79 8.89
C THR A 110 -32.74 48.08 9.05
N HIS A 111 -31.86 47.18 8.53
CA HIS A 111 -30.43 47.28 8.62
C HIS A 111 -29.78 47.27 7.22
N GLN A 112 -29.84 48.39 6.55
CA GLN A 112 -29.42 48.49 5.14
C GLN A 112 -27.90 48.54 4.94
N THR A 113 -27.12 48.89 5.97
CA THR A 113 -25.66 49.01 5.90
C THR A 113 -24.97 48.35 7.10
N PRO A 114 -25.06 47.00 7.25
CA PRO A 114 -24.37 46.33 8.31
C PRO A 114 -22.84 46.46 8.13
N ARG A 115 -22.14 46.72 9.23
CA ARG A 115 -20.66 46.85 9.28
C ARG A 115 -19.97 45.60 9.82
N TYR A 116 -20.73 44.58 10.22
CA TYR A 116 -20.24 43.33 10.76
C TYR A 116 -20.32 42.23 9.72
N ALA A 117 -19.41 41.28 9.83
CA ALA A 117 -19.36 40.06 9.04
C ALA A 117 -19.27 38.87 10.03
N GLN A 118 -19.65 37.71 9.58
CA GLN A 118 -19.49 36.48 10.36
C GLN A 118 -18.10 35.89 10.09
N PRO A 119 -17.31 35.64 11.14
CA PRO A 119 -16.03 34.96 10.95
C PRO A 119 -16.23 33.54 10.42
N GLY A 120 -15.22 33.02 9.75
CA GLY A 120 -15.21 31.61 9.34
C GLY A 120 -15.09 30.67 10.55
N GLU A 121 -15.49 29.44 10.33
CA GLU A 121 -15.36 28.35 11.31
C GLU A 121 -14.03 27.63 11.08
N PRO A 122 -13.33 27.20 12.15
CA PRO A 122 -12.11 26.43 12.01
C PRO A 122 -12.40 25.07 11.40
N GLY A 123 -11.42 24.51 10.67
CA GLY A 123 -11.45 23.13 10.20
C GLY A 123 -11.21 22.13 11.33
N THR A 124 -11.45 20.87 11.03
CA THR A 124 -11.11 19.77 11.93
C THR A 124 -9.63 19.42 11.79
N GLU A 125 -8.99 19.13 12.90
CA GLU A 125 -7.65 18.60 12.96
C GLU A 125 -7.58 17.45 13.95
N GLY A 126 -6.65 16.52 13.77
CA GLY A 126 -6.52 15.38 14.65
C GLY A 126 -5.35 14.48 14.27
N TRP A 127 -5.09 13.53 15.13
CA TRP A 127 -4.12 12.48 14.91
C TRP A 127 -4.85 11.17 14.56
N PHE A 128 -4.34 10.47 13.58
CA PHE A 128 -4.93 9.23 13.10
C PHE A 128 -3.84 8.18 12.94
N VAL A 129 -4.19 6.93 13.23
CA VAL A 129 -3.36 5.78 12.93
C VAL A 129 -3.86 5.15 11.65
N LEU A 130 -2.98 5.09 10.65
CA LEU A 130 -3.24 4.36 9.42
C LEU A 130 -2.60 2.98 9.56
N GLU A 131 -3.42 1.97 9.64
CA GLU A 131 -3.04 0.56 9.73
C GLU A 131 -3.33 -0.13 8.39
N LEU A 132 -2.34 -0.79 7.83
CA LEU A 132 -2.55 -1.61 6.66
C LEU A 132 -2.71 -3.06 7.12
N LYS A 133 -3.84 -3.69 6.81
CA LYS A 133 -3.96 -5.14 6.89
C LYS A 133 -3.01 -5.73 5.84
N LEU A 134 -1.81 -6.06 6.28
CA LEU A 134 -0.78 -6.61 5.42
C LEU A 134 -1.25 -7.97 4.90
N LEU A 135 -1.60 -7.98 3.62
CA LEU A 135 -1.65 -9.18 2.82
C LEU A 135 -0.33 -9.21 2.06
N ALA A 136 0.34 -10.34 2.02
CA ALA A 136 1.56 -10.42 1.25
C ALA A 136 1.22 -10.42 -0.24
N ASP A 137 1.91 -9.61 -1.02
CA ASP A 137 1.74 -9.51 -2.48
C ASP A 137 2.49 -10.66 -3.16
N VAL A 138 3.62 -11.03 -2.59
CA VAL A 138 4.49 -12.13 -3.06
C VAL A 138 4.64 -13.18 -1.97
N GLY A 139 4.26 -14.42 -2.27
CA GLY A 139 4.45 -15.56 -1.40
C GLY A 139 5.71 -16.34 -1.77
N LEU A 140 6.61 -16.59 -0.79
CA LEU A 140 7.78 -17.43 -0.98
C LEU A 140 7.40 -18.91 -0.83
N VAL A 141 7.77 -19.71 -1.83
CA VAL A 141 7.52 -21.16 -1.86
C VAL A 141 8.86 -21.89 -2.07
N GLY A 142 9.20 -22.81 -1.22
CA GLY A 142 10.45 -23.57 -1.35
C GLY A 142 10.70 -24.48 -0.17
N PHE A 143 11.56 -25.47 -0.36
CA PHE A 143 11.96 -26.41 0.70
C PHE A 143 12.68 -25.71 1.85
N PRO A 144 12.77 -26.34 3.03
CA PRO A 144 13.67 -25.88 4.09
C PRO A 144 15.07 -25.64 3.54
N ASN A 145 15.76 -24.64 4.05
CA ASN A 145 17.12 -24.26 3.63
C ASN A 145 17.26 -23.77 2.16
N ALA A 146 16.17 -23.56 1.43
CA ALA A 146 16.20 -22.94 0.11
C ALA A 146 16.65 -21.45 0.12
N GLY A 147 16.87 -20.87 1.31
CA GLY A 147 17.31 -19.48 1.47
C GLY A 147 16.19 -18.44 1.52
N LYS A 148 14.95 -18.86 1.76
CA LYS A 148 13.77 -17.95 1.79
C LYS A 148 13.92 -16.83 2.81
N SER A 149 14.17 -17.15 4.07
CA SER A 149 14.32 -16.16 5.15
C SER A 149 15.56 -15.29 4.95
N THR A 150 16.63 -15.83 4.36
CA THR A 150 17.83 -15.07 4.00
C THR A 150 17.51 -14.06 2.88
N LEU A 151 16.78 -14.49 1.85
CA LEU A 151 16.33 -13.59 0.80
C LEU A 151 15.46 -12.48 1.40
N LEU A 152 14.45 -12.84 2.20
CA LEU A 152 13.54 -11.89 2.81
C LEU A 152 14.29 -10.84 3.62
N SER A 153 15.31 -11.25 4.38
CA SER A 153 16.15 -10.36 5.18
C SER A 153 17.03 -9.45 4.31
N SER A 154 17.51 -9.94 3.16
CA SER A 154 18.39 -9.17 2.25
C SER A 154 17.66 -8.14 1.42
N VAL A 155 16.39 -8.40 1.05
CA VAL A 155 15.60 -7.52 0.19
C VAL A 155 14.71 -6.54 0.97
N SER A 156 14.48 -6.82 2.26
CA SER A 156 13.57 -6.01 3.08
C SER A 156 14.18 -4.66 3.44
N ALA A 157 13.42 -3.59 3.25
CA ALA A 157 13.81 -2.22 3.62
C ALA A 157 13.84 -1.99 5.15
N ALA A 158 13.22 -2.90 5.92
CA ALA A 158 13.25 -2.93 7.37
C ALA A 158 13.43 -4.39 7.80
N ARG A 159 13.85 -4.62 9.06
CA ARG A 159 13.92 -5.99 9.59
C ARG A 159 12.58 -6.69 9.38
N PRO A 160 12.57 -7.92 8.83
CA PRO A 160 11.34 -8.69 8.69
C PRO A 160 10.61 -8.77 10.02
N ARG A 161 9.30 -8.56 10.00
CA ARG A 161 8.47 -8.65 11.20
C ARG A 161 7.73 -9.97 11.18
N ILE A 162 7.71 -10.61 12.32
CA ILE A 162 6.78 -11.70 12.60
C ILE A 162 5.40 -11.08 12.70
N ALA A 163 4.47 -11.55 11.89
CA ALA A 163 3.10 -11.09 11.96
C ALA A 163 2.29 -12.08 12.81
N ASP A 164 1.75 -11.59 13.91
CA ASP A 164 0.83 -12.35 14.76
C ASP A 164 -0.57 -12.30 14.13
N TYR A 165 -0.88 -13.31 13.35
CA TYR A 165 -2.22 -13.48 12.83
C TYR A 165 -3.00 -14.43 13.75
N PRO A 166 -4.14 -14.00 14.34
CA PRO A 166 -4.87 -14.78 15.35
C PRO A 166 -5.44 -16.12 14.85
N PHE A 167 -5.15 -16.47 13.60
CA PHE A 167 -5.63 -17.70 12.94
C PHE A 167 -4.50 -18.54 12.35
N THR A 168 -3.21 -18.23 12.61
CA THR A 168 -2.08 -19.02 12.17
C THR A 168 -1.40 -19.69 13.37
N THR A 169 -1.05 -20.96 13.22
CA THR A 169 -0.24 -21.69 14.20
C THR A 169 1.27 -21.52 13.95
N LEU A 170 1.61 -21.01 12.75
CA LEU A 170 2.97 -20.64 12.37
C LEU A 170 2.98 -19.14 12.03
N GLU A 171 3.93 -18.44 12.60
CA GLU A 171 4.11 -17.00 12.42
C GLU A 171 4.83 -16.73 11.10
N PRO A 172 4.14 -16.16 10.07
CA PRO A 172 4.80 -15.80 8.83
C PRO A 172 5.76 -14.64 9.04
N GLN A 173 6.88 -14.68 8.38
CA GLN A 173 7.79 -13.55 8.32
C GLN A 173 7.45 -12.67 7.14
N LEU A 174 7.16 -11.40 7.41
CA LEU A 174 6.84 -10.41 6.40
C LEU A 174 8.00 -9.44 6.21
N GLY A 175 8.35 -9.18 4.96
CA GLY A 175 9.32 -8.16 4.58
C GLY A 175 8.74 -7.17 3.60
N ILE A 176 9.01 -5.89 3.82
CA ILE A 176 8.67 -4.82 2.88
C ILE A 176 9.83 -4.65 1.92
N VAL A 177 9.62 -4.94 0.65
CA VAL A 177 10.61 -4.82 -0.41
C VAL A 177 10.45 -3.47 -1.09
N ALA A 178 11.46 -2.60 -0.95
CA ALA A 178 11.50 -1.32 -1.64
C ALA A 178 11.99 -1.50 -3.10
N CYS A 179 11.28 -0.87 -4.03
CA CYS A 179 11.63 -0.72 -5.43
C CYS A 179 12.01 0.73 -5.75
N HIS A 180 12.20 1.04 -7.04
CA HIS A 180 12.45 2.41 -7.47
C HIS A 180 11.22 3.31 -7.26
N ASP A 181 11.43 4.63 -7.15
CA ASP A 181 10.37 5.67 -7.09
C ASP A 181 9.37 5.50 -5.93
N ASP A 182 9.86 5.29 -4.70
CA ASP A 182 9.03 5.11 -3.50
C ASP A 182 8.00 3.98 -3.56
N LYS A 183 8.15 3.07 -4.52
CA LYS A 183 7.31 1.88 -4.68
C LYS A 183 7.81 0.78 -3.77
N SER A 184 6.90 -0.02 -3.25
CA SER A 184 7.22 -1.13 -2.37
C SER A 184 6.08 -2.16 -2.37
N PHE A 185 6.42 -3.42 -2.17
CA PHE A 185 5.47 -4.51 -2.00
C PHE A 185 5.82 -5.36 -0.79
N VAL A 186 4.89 -6.18 -0.35
CA VAL A 186 5.07 -7.07 0.80
C VAL A 186 5.36 -8.48 0.33
N MET A 187 6.45 -9.04 0.82
CA MET A 187 6.83 -10.44 0.59
C MET A 187 6.68 -11.23 1.89
N ALA A 188 6.10 -12.41 1.81
CA ALA A 188 5.93 -13.31 2.94
C ALA A 188 6.71 -14.61 2.76
N ASP A 189 7.48 -14.99 3.78
CA ASP A 189 7.94 -16.36 3.95
C ASP A 189 6.85 -17.14 4.68
N ILE A 190 6.32 -18.15 4.01
CA ILE A 190 5.22 -18.96 4.51
C ILE A 190 5.81 -20.31 4.95
N PRO A 191 6.14 -20.47 6.25
CA PRO A 191 6.63 -21.73 6.76
C PRO A 191 5.56 -22.81 6.63
N GLY A 192 5.95 -24.02 6.28
CA GLY A 192 5.06 -25.19 6.33
C GLY A 192 4.13 -25.42 5.13
N ILE A 193 4.30 -24.69 4.01
CA ILE A 193 3.57 -25.05 2.78
C ILE A 193 3.98 -26.46 2.28
N ILE A 194 5.18 -26.92 2.63
CA ILE A 194 5.78 -28.14 2.04
C ILE A 194 5.96 -29.26 3.07
N GLU A 195 6.04 -28.95 4.36
CA GLU A 195 6.18 -29.97 5.40
C GLU A 195 4.82 -30.49 5.85
N GLY A 196 4.32 -31.59 5.23
CA GLY A 196 3.14 -32.30 5.68
C GLY A 196 1.80 -31.70 5.30
N ALA A 197 1.72 -30.90 4.25
CA ALA A 197 0.45 -30.34 3.74
C ALA A 197 -0.56 -31.45 3.41
N HIS A 198 -0.12 -32.63 3.03
CA HIS A 198 -0.95 -33.78 2.72
C HIS A 198 -1.30 -34.66 3.94
N GLU A 199 -0.65 -34.49 5.09
CA GLU A 199 -0.93 -35.28 6.29
C GLU A 199 -2.13 -34.79 7.15
N GLY A 200 -2.85 -33.81 6.67
CA GLY A 200 -4.12 -33.37 7.31
C GLY A 200 -3.97 -32.72 8.69
N LYS A 201 -2.77 -32.45 9.17
CA LYS A 201 -2.53 -31.67 10.38
C LYS A 201 -2.72 -30.19 10.09
N GLY A 202 -3.92 -29.84 9.95
CA GLY A 202 -4.68 -28.60 9.99
C GLY A 202 -4.01 -27.23 10.06
N LEU A 203 -2.85 -27.02 9.44
CA LEU A 203 -2.09 -25.78 9.59
C LEU A 203 -2.44 -24.67 8.62
N GLY A 204 -3.42 -24.84 7.74
CA GLY A 204 -3.36 -23.88 6.68
C GLY A 204 -4.62 -23.35 6.07
N LEU A 205 -5.77 -23.96 6.21
CA LEU A 205 -6.98 -23.52 5.47
C LEU A 205 -7.38 -22.06 5.72
N ARG A 206 -7.10 -21.51 6.89
CA ARG A 206 -7.40 -20.10 7.19
C ARG A 206 -6.29 -19.15 6.75
N PHE A 207 -5.04 -19.53 6.91
CA PHE A 207 -3.89 -18.72 6.49
C PHE A 207 -3.81 -18.61 4.96
N LEU A 208 -4.18 -19.66 4.27
CA LEU A 208 -4.14 -19.70 2.81
C LEU A 208 -5.25 -18.91 2.14
N ARG A 209 -6.33 -18.56 2.84
CA ARG A 209 -7.24 -17.52 2.36
C ARG A 209 -6.54 -16.17 2.18
N HIS A 210 -5.44 -15.93 2.88
CA HIS A 210 -4.64 -14.72 2.69
C HIS A 210 -3.66 -14.85 1.53
N ILE A 211 -3.14 -16.07 1.26
CA ILE A 211 -2.35 -16.34 0.05
C ILE A 211 -3.25 -16.31 -1.20
N GLU A 212 -4.53 -16.59 -1.07
CA GLU A 212 -5.49 -16.41 -2.16
C GLU A 212 -5.49 -14.98 -2.72
N ARG A 213 -5.11 -14.02 -1.90
CA ARG A 213 -4.97 -12.62 -2.30
C ARG A 213 -3.56 -12.24 -2.74
N ASN A 214 -2.55 -13.13 -2.54
CA ASN A 214 -1.22 -12.89 -3.06
C ASN A 214 -1.26 -13.00 -4.58
N SER A 215 -0.65 -12.03 -5.20
CA SER A 215 -0.68 -11.89 -6.64
C SER A 215 0.36 -12.79 -7.33
N VAL A 216 1.52 -12.99 -6.73
CA VAL A 216 2.66 -13.70 -7.32
C VAL A 216 3.22 -14.73 -6.36
N LEU A 217 3.60 -15.90 -6.89
CA LEU A 217 4.33 -16.94 -6.15
C LEU A 217 5.79 -17.01 -6.63
N LEU A 218 6.71 -16.78 -5.70
CA LEU A 218 8.14 -16.90 -5.94
C LEU A 218 8.63 -18.27 -5.43
N PHE A 219 8.89 -19.17 -6.36
CA PHE A 219 9.49 -20.47 -6.05
C PHE A 219 10.99 -20.28 -5.84
N MET A 220 11.51 -20.86 -4.76
CA MET A 220 12.94 -20.83 -4.44
C MET A 220 13.50 -22.22 -4.37
N ILE A 221 14.51 -22.50 -5.20
CA ILE A 221 15.23 -23.77 -5.22
C ILE A 221 16.71 -23.45 -5.17
N PRO A 222 17.48 -24.06 -4.28
CA PRO A 222 18.90 -23.80 -4.19
C PRO A 222 19.67 -24.41 -5.36
N SER A 223 20.74 -23.76 -5.79
CA SER A 223 21.57 -24.21 -6.92
C SER A 223 22.36 -25.50 -6.64
N ASP A 224 22.57 -25.79 -5.36
CA ASP A 224 23.22 -27.05 -4.89
C ASP A 224 22.26 -28.25 -4.82
N SER A 225 21.00 -28.08 -5.29
CA SER A 225 20.07 -29.18 -5.42
C SER A 225 20.51 -30.17 -6.51
N PRO A 226 20.38 -31.50 -6.28
CA PRO A 226 20.74 -32.53 -7.26
C PRO A 226 19.90 -32.43 -8.56
N ASP A 227 18.64 -32.10 -8.47
CA ASP A 227 17.74 -31.92 -9.62
C ASP A 227 16.69 -30.82 -9.34
N ILE A 228 17.01 -29.60 -9.79
CA ILE A 228 16.17 -28.42 -9.64
C ILE A 228 14.80 -28.61 -10.36
N GLY A 229 14.80 -29.34 -11.48
CA GLY A 229 13.58 -29.62 -12.24
C GLY A 229 12.63 -30.57 -11.50
N ALA A 230 13.18 -31.60 -10.86
CA ALA A 230 12.40 -32.52 -10.04
C ALA A 230 11.84 -31.83 -8.79
N GLU A 231 12.64 -31.06 -8.10
CA GLU A 231 12.18 -30.27 -6.93
C GLU A 231 11.05 -29.31 -7.31
N TYR A 232 11.17 -28.60 -8.44
CA TYR A 232 10.10 -27.71 -8.92
C TYR A 232 8.79 -28.47 -9.16
N LYS A 233 8.87 -29.67 -9.76
CA LYS A 233 7.67 -30.51 -9.99
C LYS A 233 7.03 -30.97 -8.69
N VAL A 234 7.85 -31.30 -7.68
CA VAL A 234 7.36 -31.66 -6.34
C VAL A 234 6.62 -30.47 -5.71
N LEU A 235 7.22 -29.28 -5.73
CA LEU A 235 6.58 -28.06 -5.21
C LEU A 235 5.26 -27.76 -5.89
N ILE A 236 5.17 -27.88 -7.20
CA ILE A 236 3.93 -27.69 -7.95
C ILE A 236 2.88 -28.74 -7.57
N LYS A 237 3.30 -30.01 -7.39
CA LYS A 237 2.40 -31.08 -6.99
C LYS A 237 1.83 -30.84 -5.59
N GLU A 238 2.66 -30.43 -4.65
CA GLU A 238 2.25 -30.09 -3.27
C GLU A 238 1.26 -28.89 -3.27
N LEU A 239 1.56 -27.84 -4.02
CA LEU A 239 0.64 -26.71 -4.18
C LEU A 239 -0.71 -27.13 -4.77
N LYS A 240 -0.70 -28.02 -5.78
CA LYS A 240 -1.91 -28.54 -6.40
C LYS A 240 -2.74 -29.38 -5.43
N LEU A 241 -2.09 -30.23 -4.64
CA LEU A 241 -2.78 -31.04 -3.61
C LEU A 241 -3.38 -30.15 -2.53
N TYR A 242 -2.69 -29.06 -2.25
CA TYR A 242 -3.12 -28.12 -1.23
C TYR A 242 -4.30 -27.25 -1.71
N LYS A 243 -4.17 -26.52 -2.82
CA LYS A 243 -5.21 -25.71 -3.45
C LYS A 243 -4.91 -25.51 -4.94
N PRO A 244 -5.67 -26.14 -5.82
CA PRO A 244 -5.46 -26.05 -7.27
C PRO A 244 -5.47 -24.62 -7.82
N GLU A 245 -6.30 -23.73 -7.23
CA GLU A 245 -6.43 -22.31 -7.63
C GLU A 245 -5.14 -21.50 -7.49
N LEU A 246 -4.20 -21.94 -6.64
CA LEU A 246 -2.89 -21.30 -6.52
C LEU A 246 -2.02 -21.49 -7.77
N LEU A 247 -2.34 -22.47 -8.61
CA LEU A 247 -1.64 -22.70 -9.87
C LEU A 247 -2.05 -21.72 -10.98
N ASP A 248 -3.15 -20.99 -10.81
CA ASP A 248 -3.59 -19.95 -11.76
C ASP A 248 -2.83 -18.65 -11.58
N LYS A 249 -2.10 -18.52 -10.49
CA LYS A 249 -1.31 -17.31 -10.17
C LYS A 249 -0.03 -17.24 -10.99
N GLN A 250 0.47 -16.00 -11.16
CA GLN A 250 1.78 -15.79 -11.76
C GLN A 250 2.87 -16.43 -10.90
N ARG A 251 3.80 -17.13 -11.56
CA ARG A 251 4.87 -17.88 -10.93
C ARG A 251 6.22 -17.44 -11.48
N ILE A 252 7.16 -17.25 -10.58
CA ILE A 252 8.55 -16.94 -10.89
C ILE A 252 9.41 -17.97 -10.17
N LEU A 253 10.45 -18.46 -10.83
CA LEU A 253 11.43 -19.36 -10.22
C LEU A 253 12.74 -18.62 -9.96
N ALA A 254 13.13 -18.52 -8.70
CA ALA A 254 14.45 -18.05 -8.30
C ALA A 254 15.33 -19.24 -7.92
N VAL A 255 16.43 -19.41 -8.63
CA VAL A 255 17.48 -20.34 -8.22
C VAL A 255 18.41 -19.59 -7.28
N SER A 256 18.37 -19.95 -6.00
CA SER A 256 19.15 -19.31 -4.95
C SER A 256 20.59 -19.88 -4.87
N LYS A 257 21.46 -19.23 -4.09
CA LYS A 257 22.88 -19.59 -3.95
C LYS A 257 23.63 -19.62 -5.30
N ALA A 258 23.31 -18.70 -6.20
CA ALA A 258 23.91 -18.62 -7.54
C ALA A 258 25.42 -18.33 -7.51
N ASP A 259 25.97 -17.96 -6.38
CA ASP A 259 27.40 -17.82 -6.11
C ASP A 259 28.14 -19.14 -6.13
N LEU A 260 27.44 -20.27 -6.00
CA LEU A 260 28.03 -21.64 -6.07
C LEU A 260 28.04 -22.20 -7.50
N LEU A 261 27.45 -21.50 -8.48
CA LEU A 261 27.32 -21.97 -9.86
C LEU A 261 28.47 -21.50 -10.75
N ASP A 262 28.99 -22.43 -11.55
CA ASP A 262 29.89 -22.10 -12.66
C ASP A 262 29.10 -21.62 -13.89
N GLY A 263 29.74 -20.78 -14.70
CA GLY A 263 29.06 -20.14 -15.86
C GLY A 263 28.52 -21.08 -16.96
N GLN A 264 28.97 -22.34 -17.00
CA GLN A 264 28.43 -23.38 -17.89
C GLN A 264 27.12 -23.97 -17.35
N SER A 265 26.98 -24.07 -16.03
CA SER A 265 25.80 -24.60 -15.34
C SER A 265 24.60 -23.66 -15.51
N GLU A 266 24.80 -22.35 -15.57
CA GLU A 266 23.74 -21.36 -15.77
C GLU A 266 22.99 -21.52 -17.11
N LYS A 267 23.70 -21.81 -18.20
CA LYS A 267 23.10 -22.01 -19.53
C LYS A 267 22.33 -23.33 -19.63
N SER A 268 22.74 -24.35 -18.88
CA SER A 268 22.08 -25.64 -18.83
C SER A 268 20.79 -25.61 -18.04
N LEU A 269 20.74 -24.85 -16.93
CA LEU A 269 19.58 -24.75 -16.05
C LEU A 269 18.32 -24.25 -16.77
N ARG A 270 18.46 -23.22 -17.62
CA ARG A 270 17.32 -22.65 -18.36
C ARG A 270 16.66 -23.63 -19.33
N ARG A 271 17.36 -24.69 -19.74
CA ARG A 271 16.82 -25.70 -20.69
C ARG A 271 15.82 -26.68 -20.03
N HIS A 272 15.84 -26.78 -18.70
CA HIS A 272 14.99 -27.70 -17.96
C HIS A 272 13.60 -27.15 -17.63
N PHE A 273 13.36 -25.86 -17.87
CA PHE A 273 12.12 -25.20 -17.51
C PHE A 273 11.33 -24.73 -18.74
N PRO A 274 9.98 -24.67 -18.66
CA PRO A 274 9.15 -24.12 -19.73
C PRO A 274 9.56 -22.68 -20.03
N ARG A 275 9.56 -22.29 -21.30
CA ARG A 275 9.89 -20.91 -21.74
C ARG A 275 8.93 -19.86 -21.15
N THR A 276 7.75 -20.28 -20.75
CA THR A 276 6.72 -19.43 -20.11
C THR A 276 6.99 -19.13 -18.66
N LEU A 277 7.90 -19.86 -18.01
CA LEU A 277 8.27 -19.64 -16.60
C LEU A 277 9.48 -18.70 -16.55
N PRO A 278 9.33 -17.50 -15.98
CA PRO A 278 10.48 -16.63 -15.70
C PRO A 278 11.42 -17.31 -14.70
N VAL A 279 12.67 -17.49 -15.07
CA VAL A 279 13.72 -18.08 -14.22
C VAL A 279 14.81 -17.06 -14.00
N ILE A 280 15.16 -16.83 -12.73
CA ILE A 280 16.21 -15.89 -12.33
C ILE A 280 17.20 -16.55 -11.37
N LEU A 281 18.48 -16.23 -11.51
CA LEU A 281 19.56 -16.69 -10.64
C LEU A 281 19.86 -15.61 -9.61
N ILE A 282 19.82 -15.95 -8.34
CA ILE A 282 20.01 -14.99 -7.25
C ILE A 282 21.01 -15.50 -6.21
N SER A 283 21.75 -14.58 -5.62
CA SER A 283 22.51 -14.80 -4.40
C SER A 283 22.20 -13.72 -3.39
N SER A 284 21.57 -14.09 -2.30
CA SER A 284 21.25 -13.17 -1.20
C SER A 284 22.49 -12.70 -0.43
N VAL A 285 23.61 -13.44 -0.56
CA VAL A 285 24.89 -13.13 0.10
C VAL A 285 25.67 -12.10 -0.71
N THR A 286 25.77 -12.29 -2.03
CA THR A 286 26.54 -11.40 -2.91
C THR A 286 25.69 -10.26 -3.48
N GLY A 287 24.38 -10.30 -3.35
CA GLY A 287 23.45 -9.35 -3.96
C GLY A 287 23.20 -9.57 -5.46
N ARG A 288 23.81 -10.61 -6.06
CA ARG A 288 23.67 -10.94 -7.49
C ARG A 288 22.21 -11.28 -7.81
N GLY A 289 21.66 -10.66 -8.88
CA GLY A 289 20.31 -10.91 -9.38
C GLY A 289 19.19 -10.35 -8.51
N ILE A 290 19.50 -9.68 -7.38
CA ILE A 290 18.48 -9.12 -6.48
C ILE A 290 17.76 -7.92 -7.10
N PRO A 291 18.44 -6.93 -7.73
CA PRO A 291 17.74 -5.83 -8.41
C PRO A 291 16.80 -6.34 -9.49
N GLU A 292 17.26 -7.23 -10.34
CA GLU A 292 16.49 -7.83 -11.43
C GLU A 292 15.28 -8.64 -10.91
N LEU A 293 15.45 -9.33 -9.78
CA LEU A 293 14.35 -10.03 -9.12
C LEU A 293 13.26 -9.05 -8.66
N LYS A 294 13.65 -7.92 -8.05
CA LYS A 294 12.71 -6.89 -7.61
C LYS A 294 11.90 -6.33 -8.77
N ASP A 295 12.57 -6.02 -9.88
CA ASP A 295 11.92 -5.49 -11.10
C ASP A 295 10.98 -6.53 -11.72
N LEU A 296 11.40 -7.79 -11.76
CA LEU A 296 10.59 -8.89 -12.29
C LEU A 296 9.31 -9.10 -11.45
N LEU A 297 9.45 -9.09 -10.13
CA LEU A 297 8.32 -9.21 -9.21
C LEU A 297 7.38 -8.01 -9.33
N TRP A 298 7.93 -6.80 -9.39
CA TRP A 298 7.14 -5.59 -9.55
C TRP A 298 6.33 -5.60 -10.85
N ASN A 299 6.96 -5.95 -11.97
CA ASN A 299 6.28 -6.04 -13.27
C ASN A 299 5.18 -7.12 -13.25
N ALA A 300 5.42 -8.26 -12.59
CA ALA A 300 4.42 -9.30 -12.42
C ALA A 300 3.21 -8.82 -11.59
N LEU A 301 3.43 -7.99 -10.58
CA LEU A 301 2.35 -7.40 -9.78
C LEU A 301 1.52 -6.37 -10.57
N LEU A 302 2.11 -5.66 -11.52
CA LEU A 302 1.40 -4.67 -12.35
C LEU A 302 0.56 -5.26 -13.49
N THR A 303 0.82 -6.53 -13.85
CA THR A 303 0.20 -7.17 -15.03
C THR A 303 -1.13 -7.88 -14.70
N GLN A 304 -1.67 -7.68 -13.51
CA GLN A 304 -2.93 -8.30 -13.03
C GLN A 304 -4.18 -7.45 -13.33
#